data_500651b8a0693d56493889d596b2587f
#
_entry.id   500651b8a0693d56493889d596b2587f
#
_cell.length_a   1.000
_cell.length_b   1.000
_cell.length_c   1.000
_cell.angle_alpha   90.00
_cell.angle_beta   90.00
_cell.angle_gamma   90.00
#
_symmetry.space_group_name_H-M   'P 1'
#
loop_
_entity.id
_entity.type
_entity.pdbx_description
1 polymer ?
#
loop_
_entity_poly.entity_id
_entity_poly.type
_entity_poly.pdbx_seq_one_letter_code
_entity_poly.pdbx_strand_id
1 'polypeptide(L)'
;MARPATRVLFVCHANMVRSPLAEGVFQHLASARGLVDRFVIASAGVSAFAGMPPDPGSVAVAAAHGITLGSRSRQLTRVDLYDHEHVLVADRHVQAQIRRLMGGSAFGELAGSGARVRLLATLADPHAEGEGLDVADPVHGGPEGYLRMYQQVERACAALLRELAP
;
A
#
# COMPACT_ATOMS: atom_id res chain seq x y z
N MET A 1 -19.14 -16.10 16.60
CA MET A 1 -18.76 -14.68 16.52
C MET A 1 -17.98 -14.43 15.22
N ALA A 2 -18.28 -13.36 14.53
CA ALA A 2 -17.50 -12.98 13.34
C ALA A 2 -16.06 -12.61 13.76
N ARG A 3 -15.08 -13.06 12.98
CA ARG A 3 -13.68 -12.68 13.17
C ARG A 3 -13.56 -11.17 12.89
N PRO A 4 -12.83 -10.39 13.72
CA PRO A 4 -12.63 -8.99 13.44
C PRO A 4 -11.96 -8.79 12.08
N ALA A 5 -12.31 -7.70 11.39
CA ALA A 5 -11.73 -7.38 10.09
C ALA A 5 -10.23 -7.09 10.22
N THR A 6 -9.43 -7.66 9.32
CA THR A 6 -7.99 -7.42 9.26
C THR A 6 -7.73 -6.01 8.69
N ARG A 7 -6.91 -5.23 9.37
CA ARG A 7 -6.61 -3.84 9.00
C ARG A 7 -5.32 -3.76 8.20
N VAL A 8 -5.44 -3.26 6.96
CA VAL A 8 -4.34 -3.17 5.99
C VAL A 8 -4.13 -1.71 5.60
N LEU A 9 -2.90 -1.22 5.72
CA LEU A 9 -2.51 0.13 5.37
C LEU A 9 -1.43 0.12 4.28
N PHE A 10 -1.68 0.83 3.19
CA PHE A 10 -0.68 1.07 2.14
C PHE A 10 -0.06 2.45 2.32
N VAL A 11 1.26 2.55 2.29
CA VAL A 11 1.99 3.79 2.55
C VAL A 11 3.00 4.07 1.43
N CYS A 12 2.95 5.28 0.90
CA CYS A 12 3.98 5.81 -0.01
C CYS A 12 4.46 7.18 0.48
N HIS A 13 5.14 7.94 -0.38
CA HIS A 13 5.66 9.25 0.02
C HIS A 13 4.53 10.28 0.22
N ALA A 14 3.80 10.61 -0.84
CA ALA A 14 2.80 11.70 -0.84
C ALA A 14 1.34 11.22 -0.74
N ASN A 15 1.08 9.93 -0.73
CA ASN A 15 -0.28 9.36 -0.78
C ASN A 15 -1.11 9.83 -1.98
N MET A 16 -0.49 9.94 -3.14
CA MET A 16 -1.16 10.39 -4.37
C MET A 16 -1.04 9.40 -5.51
N VAL A 17 0.05 8.62 -5.59
CA VAL A 17 0.37 7.77 -6.75
C VAL A 17 0.27 6.29 -6.39
N ARG A 18 1.24 5.78 -5.63
CA ARG A 18 1.42 4.33 -5.38
C ARG A 18 0.46 3.77 -4.33
N SER A 19 0.34 4.40 -3.19
CA SER A 19 -0.50 3.89 -2.11
C SER A 19 -2.00 3.97 -2.38
N PRO A 20 -2.56 5.04 -3.00
CA PRO A 20 -3.97 5.02 -3.38
C PRO A 20 -4.26 3.98 -4.45
N LEU A 21 -3.33 3.71 -5.37
CA LEU A 21 -3.48 2.64 -6.35
C LEU A 21 -3.53 1.27 -5.65
N ALA A 22 -2.59 1.00 -4.75
CA ALA A 22 -2.55 -0.27 -4.01
C ALA A 22 -3.81 -0.49 -3.17
N GLU A 23 -4.29 0.54 -2.50
CA GLU A 23 -5.56 0.52 -1.76
C GLU A 23 -6.73 0.12 -2.67
N GLY A 24 -6.87 0.80 -3.82
CA GLY A 24 -7.94 0.53 -4.79
C GLY A 24 -7.84 -0.86 -5.40
N VAL A 25 -6.66 -1.30 -5.77
CA VAL A 25 -6.42 -2.64 -6.34
C VAL A 25 -6.74 -3.73 -5.32
N PHE A 26 -6.26 -3.61 -4.09
CA PHE A 26 -6.53 -4.60 -3.05
C PHE A 26 -8.03 -4.70 -2.74
N GLN A 27 -8.70 -3.56 -2.63
CA GLN A 27 -10.15 -3.51 -2.41
C GLN A 27 -10.92 -4.17 -3.57
N HIS A 28 -10.51 -3.90 -4.82
CA HIS A 28 -11.11 -4.51 -6.01
C HIS A 28 -10.96 -6.03 -6.01
N LEU A 29 -9.75 -6.53 -5.75
CA LEU A 29 -9.47 -7.97 -5.71
C LEU A 29 -10.22 -8.67 -4.57
N ALA A 30 -10.29 -8.05 -3.40
CA ALA A 30 -11.06 -8.58 -2.26
C ALA A 30 -12.56 -8.62 -2.57
N SER A 31 -13.10 -7.58 -3.21
CA SER A 31 -14.50 -7.51 -3.63
C SER A 31 -14.84 -8.59 -4.66
N ALA A 32 -13.99 -8.81 -5.63
CA ALA A 32 -14.18 -9.83 -6.67
C ALA A 32 -14.24 -11.26 -6.10
N ARG A 33 -13.64 -11.48 -4.92
CA ARG A 33 -13.69 -12.75 -4.19
C ARG A 33 -14.76 -12.79 -3.09
N GLY A 34 -15.58 -11.74 -2.95
CA GLY A 34 -16.55 -11.65 -1.86
C GLY A 34 -15.94 -11.53 -0.47
N LEU A 35 -14.73 -11.01 -0.36
CA LEU A 35 -13.94 -10.95 0.87
C LEU A 35 -13.76 -9.54 1.42
N VAL A 36 -14.33 -8.51 0.78
CA VAL A 36 -14.07 -7.11 1.14
C VAL A 36 -14.42 -6.81 2.60
N ASP A 37 -15.48 -7.40 3.12
CA ASP A 37 -15.93 -7.20 4.51
C ASP A 37 -14.98 -7.80 5.56
N ARG A 38 -14.00 -8.60 5.13
CA ARG A 38 -12.96 -9.15 6.00
C ARG A 38 -11.82 -8.17 6.25
N PHE A 39 -11.82 -7.02 5.57
CA PHE A 39 -10.71 -6.06 5.62
C PHE A 39 -11.19 -4.65 5.91
N VAL A 40 -10.37 -3.90 6.64
CA VAL A 40 -10.38 -2.44 6.68
C VAL A 40 -9.15 -1.97 5.91
N ILE A 41 -9.35 -1.30 4.79
CA ILE A 41 -8.31 -0.96 3.83
C ILE A 41 -8.14 0.55 3.79
N ALA A 42 -6.92 1.04 3.95
CA ALA A 42 -6.61 2.46 3.94
C ALA A 42 -5.26 2.73 3.31
N SER A 43 -4.97 3.99 3.04
CA SER A 43 -3.66 4.46 2.60
C SER A 43 -3.27 5.78 3.26
N ALA A 44 -1.97 6.06 3.31
CA ALA A 44 -1.39 7.27 3.87
C ALA A 44 -0.04 7.57 3.23
N GLY A 45 0.51 8.75 3.48
CA GLY A 45 1.84 9.16 3.02
C GLY A 45 2.72 9.64 4.16
N VAL A 46 4.03 9.42 4.04
CA VAL A 46 5.00 9.88 5.04
C VAL A 46 5.28 11.39 4.92
N SER A 47 4.94 12.00 3.79
CA SER A 47 5.05 13.43 3.52
C SER A 47 3.89 13.86 2.61
N ALA A 48 2.68 13.85 3.14
CA ALA A 48 1.47 14.11 2.39
C ALA A 48 0.83 15.44 2.75
N PHE A 49 0.24 16.11 1.75
CA PHE A 49 -0.72 17.19 1.98
C PHE A 49 -2.11 16.57 2.10
N ALA A 50 -2.89 16.98 3.10
CA ALA A 50 -4.22 16.42 3.32
C ALA A 50 -5.23 16.85 2.25
N GLY A 51 -6.10 15.92 1.85
CA GLY A 51 -7.28 16.21 1.03
C GLY A 51 -7.06 16.26 -0.48
N MET A 52 -5.87 15.91 -0.98
CA MET A 52 -5.58 15.90 -2.42
C MET A 52 -6.20 14.67 -3.10
N PRO A 53 -6.72 14.80 -4.33
CA PRO A 53 -7.16 13.64 -5.10
C PRO A 53 -5.96 12.78 -5.53
N PRO A 54 -6.20 11.50 -5.90
CA PRO A 54 -5.14 10.68 -6.49
C PRO A 54 -4.60 11.31 -7.78
N ASP A 55 -3.35 11.00 -8.07
CA ASP A 55 -2.67 11.44 -9.30
C ASP A 55 -3.43 10.98 -10.55
N PRO A 56 -3.58 11.87 -11.58
CA PRO A 56 -4.33 11.53 -12.80
C PRO A 56 -3.83 10.27 -13.53
N GLY A 57 -2.53 10.01 -13.55
CA GLY A 57 -1.97 8.81 -14.16
C GLY A 57 -2.37 7.53 -13.41
N SER A 58 -2.38 7.58 -12.08
CA SER A 58 -2.88 6.47 -11.24
C SER A 58 -4.37 6.24 -11.44
N VAL A 59 -5.16 7.31 -11.51
CA VAL A 59 -6.60 7.24 -11.80
C VAL A 59 -6.84 6.60 -13.16
N ALA A 60 -6.10 7.02 -14.20
CA ALA A 60 -6.26 6.53 -15.56
C ALA A 60 -5.90 5.03 -15.68
N VAL A 61 -4.78 4.59 -15.10
CA VAL A 61 -4.39 3.17 -15.18
C VAL A 61 -5.34 2.29 -14.37
N ALA A 62 -5.84 2.76 -13.23
CA ALA A 62 -6.85 2.06 -12.45
C ALA A 62 -8.16 1.93 -13.22
N ALA A 63 -8.64 3.01 -13.82
CA ALA A 63 -9.87 3.03 -14.62
C ALA A 63 -9.81 2.08 -15.81
N ALA A 64 -8.66 1.96 -16.48
CA ALA A 64 -8.44 1.00 -17.56
C ALA A 64 -8.63 -0.46 -17.12
N HIS A 65 -8.55 -0.73 -15.82
CA HIS A 65 -8.76 -2.06 -15.21
C HIS A 65 -10.05 -2.15 -14.39
N GLY A 66 -10.97 -1.20 -14.58
CA GLY A 66 -12.27 -1.20 -13.90
C GLY A 66 -12.25 -0.77 -12.45
N ILE A 67 -11.19 -0.07 -12.01
CA ILE A 67 -11.00 0.34 -10.64
C ILE A 67 -11.15 1.86 -10.52
N THR A 68 -11.97 2.31 -9.57
CA THR A 68 -12.14 3.73 -9.22
C THR A 68 -11.37 4.03 -7.93
N LEU A 69 -10.48 5.02 -7.98
CA LEU A 69 -9.74 5.49 -6.80
C LEU A 69 -10.53 6.63 -6.14
N GLY A 70 -11.03 6.40 -4.95
CA GLY A 70 -11.88 7.36 -4.23
C GLY A 70 -11.26 7.97 -2.98
N SER A 71 -10.04 7.59 -2.60
CA SER A 71 -9.38 8.10 -1.40
C SER A 71 -8.84 9.51 -1.60
N ARG A 72 -8.64 10.22 -0.48
CA ARG A 72 -7.96 11.52 -0.41
C ARG A 72 -6.66 11.36 0.34
N SER A 73 -5.65 12.12 -0.06
CA SER A 73 -4.35 12.06 0.60
C SER A 73 -4.42 12.46 2.06
N ARG A 74 -3.65 11.77 2.90
CA ARG A 74 -3.52 12.07 4.31
C ARG A 74 -2.13 11.70 4.82
N GLN A 75 -1.70 12.43 5.85
CA GLN A 75 -0.42 12.19 6.51
C GLN A 75 -0.47 10.93 7.39
N LEU A 76 0.55 10.09 7.28
CA LEU A 76 0.77 8.97 8.19
C LEU A 76 1.03 9.50 9.61
N THR A 77 0.40 8.88 10.60
CA THR A 77 0.63 9.16 12.00
C THR A 77 1.08 7.90 12.75
N ARG A 78 1.62 8.07 13.96
CA ARG A 78 1.98 6.93 14.82
C ARG A 78 0.76 6.06 15.16
N VAL A 79 -0.42 6.67 15.29
CA VAL A 79 -1.68 5.95 15.56
C VAL A 79 -1.99 4.97 14.45
N ASP A 80 -1.74 5.30 13.19
CA ASP A 80 -1.93 4.39 12.05
C ASP A 80 -1.13 3.09 12.22
N LEU A 81 0.09 3.21 12.75
CA LEU A 81 0.98 2.08 12.94
C LEU A 81 0.55 1.17 14.10
N TYR A 82 -0.24 1.68 15.05
CA TYR A 82 -0.87 0.87 16.09
C TYR A 82 -2.20 0.29 15.65
N ASP A 83 -2.94 0.98 14.77
CA ASP A 83 -4.28 0.60 14.35
C ASP A 83 -4.31 -0.45 13.24
N HIS A 84 -3.20 -0.69 12.53
CA HIS A 84 -3.15 -1.60 11.38
C HIS A 84 -2.22 -2.77 11.64
N GLU A 85 -2.70 -3.99 11.38
CA GLU A 85 -1.93 -5.22 11.53
C GLU A 85 -0.88 -5.38 10.43
N HIS A 86 -1.21 -4.92 9.21
CA HIS A 86 -0.33 -5.00 8.05
C HIS A 86 -0.12 -3.60 7.46
N VAL A 87 1.14 -3.19 7.40
CA VAL A 87 1.56 -1.91 6.80
C VAL A 87 2.47 -2.23 5.63
N LEU A 88 2.01 -1.96 4.42
CA LEU A 88 2.71 -2.25 3.17
C LEU A 88 3.28 -0.94 2.61
N VAL A 89 4.59 -0.85 2.51
CA VAL A 89 5.28 0.36 2.09
C VAL A 89 5.77 0.25 0.64
N ALA A 90 5.69 1.37 -0.08
CA ALA A 90 6.00 1.40 -1.51
C ALA A 90 7.48 1.18 -1.81
N ASP A 91 8.38 1.68 -0.97
CA ASP A 91 9.81 1.61 -1.20
C ASP A 91 10.63 1.67 0.10
N ARG A 92 11.94 1.46 -0.04
CA ARG A 92 12.89 1.48 1.08
C ARG A 92 13.05 2.86 1.71
N HIS A 93 12.83 3.94 0.95
CA HIS A 93 12.86 5.30 1.49
C HIS A 93 11.68 5.53 2.44
N VAL A 94 10.48 5.16 2.05
CA VAL A 94 9.27 5.20 2.89
C VAL A 94 9.47 4.32 4.13
N GLN A 95 10.02 3.14 3.96
CA GLN A 95 10.34 2.23 5.06
C GLN A 95 11.27 2.89 6.08
N ALA A 96 12.34 3.57 5.63
CA ALA A 96 13.26 4.28 6.51
C ALA A 96 12.60 5.45 7.25
N GLN A 97 11.68 6.16 6.60
CA GLN A 97 10.90 7.24 7.22
C GLN A 97 10.02 6.71 8.36
N ILE A 98 9.36 5.57 8.16
CA ILE A 98 8.56 4.93 9.21
C ILE A 98 9.45 4.52 10.39
N ARG A 99 10.63 3.97 10.11
CA ARG A 99 11.61 3.62 11.14
C ARG A 99 11.98 4.82 12.00
N ARG A 100 12.23 5.98 11.38
CA ARG A 100 12.53 7.23 12.10
C ARG A 100 11.35 7.67 12.96
N LEU A 101 10.13 7.61 12.43
CA LEU A 101 8.90 7.94 13.16
C LEU A 101 8.73 7.09 14.41
N MET A 102 9.20 5.85 14.39
CA MET A 102 9.14 4.91 15.50
C MET A 102 10.38 4.92 16.41
N GLY A 103 11.26 5.91 16.28
CA GLY A 103 12.42 6.07 17.13
C GLY A 103 13.56 5.08 16.87
N GLY A 104 13.67 4.53 15.66
CA GLY A 104 14.73 3.62 15.25
C GLY A 104 14.57 2.17 15.68
N SER A 105 13.38 1.77 16.14
CA SER A 105 13.08 0.38 16.49
C SER A 105 13.30 -0.59 15.33
N ALA A 106 13.70 -1.82 15.65
CA ALA A 106 13.94 -2.86 14.65
C ALA A 106 12.70 -3.13 13.80
N PHE A 107 12.93 -3.44 12.51
CA PHE A 107 11.88 -3.76 11.55
C PHE A 107 11.20 -5.08 11.84
N GLY A 108 9.88 -5.11 11.68
CA GLY A 108 9.05 -6.30 11.78
C GLY A 108 7.98 -6.20 12.84
N GLU A 109 8.30 -5.68 13.99
CA GLU A 109 7.31 -5.40 15.03
C GLU A 109 7.57 -4.00 15.59
N LEU A 110 6.57 -3.14 15.42
CA LEU A 110 6.55 -1.89 16.17
C LEU A 110 6.31 -2.23 17.63
N ALA A 111 7.22 -1.83 18.50
CA ALA A 111 7.15 -2.14 19.92
C ALA A 111 5.74 -1.84 20.47
N GLY A 112 5.00 -2.88 20.85
CA GLY A 112 3.66 -2.80 21.43
C GLY A 112 2.49 -2.67 20.44
N SER A 113 2.70 -2.66 19.10
CA SER A 113 1.61 -2.49 18.14
C SER A 113 1.16 -3.79 17.48
N GLY A 114 2.06 -4.77 17.33
CA GLY A 114 1.80 -5.99 16.54
C GLY A 114 1.72 -5.78 15.03
N ALA A 115 1.94 -4.56 14.53
CA ALA A 115 1.93 -4.26 13.12
C ALA A 115 3.16 -4.83 12.40
N ARG A 116 2.94 -5.43 11.23
CA ARG A 116 3.99 -5.90 10.33
C ARG A 116 4.21 -4.86 9.23
N VAL A 117 5.39 -4.26 9.22
CA VAL A 117 5.81 -3.32 8.17
C VAL A 117 6.64 -4.06 7.13
N ARG A 118 6.13 -4.14 5.89
CA ARG A 118 6.77 -4.88 4.80
C ARG A 118 6.82 -4.07 3.52
N LEU A 119 7.86 -4.30 2.71
CA LEU A 119 7.94 -3.75 1.35
C LEU A 119 6.90 -4.44 0.46
N LEU A 120 6.03 -3.66 -0.18
CA LEU A 120 4.96 -4.17 -1.03
C LEU A 120 5.50 -5.04 -2.17
N ALA A 121 6.58 -4.62 -2.81
CA ALA A 121 7.19 -5.33 -3.93
C ALA A 121 7.62 -6.77 -3.57
N THR A 122 8.05 -7.01 -2.34
CA THR A 122 8.51 -8.34 -1.90
C THR A 122 7.39 -9.38 -1.79
N LEU A 123 6.14 -8.95 -1.76
CA LEU A 123 5.00 -9.87 -1.79
C LEU A 123 4.82 -10.52 -3.16
N ALA A 124 5.14 -9.79 -4.23
CA ALA A 124 5.11 -10.32 -5.60
C ALA A 124 6.36 -11.12 -5.94
N ASP A 125 7.50 -10.71 -5.41
CA ASP A 125 8.79 -11.36 -5.61
C ASP A 125 9.57 -11.42 -4.29
N PRO A 126 9.47 -12.53 -3.53
CA PRO A 126 10.18 -12.68 -2.27
C PRO A 126 11.71 -12.71 -2.40
N HIS A 127 12.23 -12.89 -3.60
CA HIS A 127 13.66 -12.89 -3.90
C HIS A 127 14.15 -11.58 -4.52
N ALA A 128 13.30 -10.54 -4.55
CA ALA A 128 13.67 -9.23 -5.08
C ALA A 128 14.90 -8.66 -4.37
N GLU A 129 15.77 -8.04 -5.14
CA GLU A 129 16.98 -7.36 -4.67
C GLU A 129 17.11 -5.98 -5.32
N GLY A 130 17.89 -5.10 -4.70
CA GLY A 130 18.17 -3.78 -5.24
C GLY A 130 16.90 -2.97 -5.51
N GLU A 131 16.76 -2.44 -6.72
CA GLU A 131 15.60 -1.67 -7.13
C GLU A 131 14.29 -2.49 -7.19
N GLY A 132 14.38 -3.81 -7.29
CA GLY A 132 13.23 -4.71 -7.22
C GLY A 132 12.52 -4.72 -5.88
N LEU A 133 13.15 -4.18 -4.84
CA LEU A 133 12.54 -3.99 -3.52
C LEU A 133 11.54 -2.83 -3.48
N ASP A 134 11.56 -1.97 -4.48
CA ASP A 134 10.76 -0.75 -4.53
C ASP A 134 9.68 -0.85 -5.60
N VAL A 135 8.49 -0.30 -5.31
CA VAL A 135 7.54 0.06 -6.35
C VAL A 135 7.99 1.40 -6.92
N ALA A 136 8.43 1.40 -8.18
CA ALA A 136 8.94 2.60 -8.82
C ALA A 136 7.87 3.70 -8.89
N ASP A 137 8.26 4.95 -8.60
CA ASP A 137 7.40 6.11 -8.80
C ASP A 137 7.36 6.46 -10.30
N PRO A 138 6.19 6.39 -10.96
CA PRO A 138 6.09 6.56 -12.41
C PRO A 138 5.93 8.00 -12.86
N VAL A 139 6.03 9.01 -12.00
CA VAL A 139 5.66 10.41 -12.28
C VAL A 139 6.29 10.95 -13.56
N HIS A 140 7.49 10.51 -13.92
CA HIS A 140 8.17 10.91 -15.15
C HIS A 140 8.24 9.79 -16.21
N GLY A 141 7.57 8.66 -15.98
CA GLY A 141 7.67 7.47 -16.83
C GLY A 141 6.57 7.33 -17.90
N GLY A 142 5.68 8.31 -18.02
CA GLY A 142 4.56 8.28 -18.96
C GLY A 142 3.59 7.11 -18.72
N PRO A 143 2.64 6.85 -19.67
CA PRO A 143 1.63 5.79 -19.54
C PRO A 143 2.22 4.39 -19.31
N GLU A 144 3.36 4.09 -19.93
CA GLU A 144 4.04 2.80 -19.76
C GLU A 144 4.60 2.61 -18.34
N GLY A 145 5.09 3.68 -17.72
CA GLY A 145 5.53 3.68 -16.33
C GLY A 145 4.40 3.39 -15.37
N TYR A 146 3.24 4.00 -15.60
CA TYR A 146 2.02 3.74 -14.80
C TYR A 146 1.50 2.32 -14.99
N LEU A 147 1.57 1.77 -16.20
CA LEU A 147 1.16 0.39 -16.44
C LEU A 147 2.10 -0.60 -15.72
N ARG A 148 3.40 -0.39 -15.78
CA ARG A 148 4.36 -1.24 -15.03
C ARG A 148 4.13 -1.19 -13.53
N MET A 149 3.89 0.00 -12.98
CA MET A 149 3.52 0.18 -11.57
C MET A 149 2.24 -0.59 -11.24
N TYR A 150 1.20 -0.45 -12.06
CA TYR A 150 -0.07 -1.16 -11.86
C TYR A 150 0.16 -2.68 -11.82
N GLN A 151 0.89 -3.23 -12.79
CA GLN A 151 1.17 -4.67 -12.86
C GLN A 151 1.93 -5.18 -11.62
N GLN A 152 2.90 -4.42 -11.15
CA GLN A 152 3.65 -4.75 -9.94
C GLN A 152 2.75 -4.72 -8.70
N VAL A 153 1.95 -3.67 -8.56
CA VAL A 153 1.00 -3.51 -7.44
C VAL A 153 -0.05 -4.61 -7.46
N GLU A 154 -0.61 -4.94 -8.62
CA GLU A 154 -1.61 -6.00 -8.76
C GLU A 154 -1.06 -7.36 -8.30
N ARG A 155 0.13 -7.73 -8.76
CA ARG A 155 0.77 -8.99 -8.32
C ARG A 155 1.00 -9.03 -6.82
N ALA A 156 1.47 -7.91 -6.25
CA ALA A 156 1.72 -7.82 -4.81
C ALA A 156 0.42 -7.89 -4.00
N CYS A 157 -0.62 -7.18 -4.42
CA CYS A 157 -1.93 -7.20 -3.76
C CYS A 157 -2.59 -8.58 -3.86
N ALA A 158 -2.47 -9.25 -5.02
CA ALA A 158 -2.99 -10.62 -5.18
C ALA A 158 -2.27 -11.60 -4.25
N ALA A 159 -0.96 -11.49 -4.11
CA ALA A 159 -0.18 -12.31 -3.18
C ALA A 159 -0.58 -12.06 -1.72
N LEU A 160 -0.74 -10.79 -1.35
CA LEU A 160 -1.20 -10.41 -0.01
C LEU A 160 -2.58 -10.98 0.29
N LEU A 161 -3.51 -10.86 -0.64
CA LEU A 161 -4.87 -11.37 -0.45
C LEU A 161 -4.88 -12.90 -0.26
N ARG A 162 -4.06 -13.64 -1.02
CA ARG A 162 -3.92 -15.09 -0.82
C ARG A 162 -3.33 -15.43 0.55
N GLU A 163 -2.38 -14.64 1.03
CA GLU A 163 -1.78 -14.83 2.36
C GLU A 163 -2.79 -14.59 3.48
N LEU A 164 -3.56 -13.50 3.40
CA LEU A 164 -4.48 -13.08 4.46
C LEU A 164 -5.83 -13.80 4.43
N ALA A 165 -6.20 -14.34 3.28
CA ALA A 165 -7.46 -15.07 3.07
C ALA A 165 -7.22 -16.28 2.17
N PRO A 166 -6.49 -17.31 2.68
CA PRO A 166 -6.19 -18.52 1.91
C PRO A 166 -7.43 -19.33 1.55
#